data_ddaa5be4d0139070f88164a6dd3b08d7
#
_entry.id   ddaa5be4d0139070f88164a6dd3b08d7
#
_cell.length_a   1.000
_cell.length_b   1.000
_cell.length_c   1.000
_cell.angle_alpha   90.00
_cell.angle_beta   90.00
_cell.angle_gamma   90.00
#
_symmetry.space_group_name_H-M   'P 1'
#
loop_
_entity.id
_entity.type
_entity.pdbx_description
1 polymer ?
#
loop_
_entity_poly.entity_id
_entity_poly.type
_entity_poly.pdbx_seq_one_letter_code
_entity_poly.pdbx_strand_id
1 'polypeptide(L)'
;MNKFEQLFAQYPCPWTDEQVQAQVNAILDNHFAENNTVEVWKQCLHQIDLTTLNGEDTTTKVAKMAEKVNNFPAQFPNIPNVAAMCVYPA
;
A
#
# COMPACT_ATOMS: atom_id res chain seq x y z
N MET A 1 -5.43 -28.08 -26.62
CA MET A 1 -5.24 -27.21 -25.43
C MET A 1 -3.75 -27.05 -25.15
N ASN A 2 -3.26 -25.84 -25.05
CA ASN A 2 -1.89 -25.61 -24.66
C ASN A 2 -1.72 -25.80 -23.14
N LYS A 3 -0.48 -25.76 -22.67
CA LYS A 3 -0.14 -25.95 -21.25
C LYS A 3 -0.88 -24.96 -20.33
N PHE A 4 -1.04 -23.73 -20.75
CA PHE A 4 -1.68 -22.68 -19.92
C PHE A 4 -3.20 -22.92 -19.84
N GLU A 5 -3.84 -23.28 -20.95
CA GLU A 5 -5.27 -23.63 -20.95
C GLU A 5 -5.57 -24.83 -20.06
N GLN A 6 -4.67 -25.83 -20.06
CA GLN A 6 -4.79 -26.99 -19.18
C GLN A 6 -4.69 -26.58 -17.70
N LEU A 7 -3.76 -25.69 -17.36
CA LEU A 7 -3.61 -25.19 -15.99
C LEU A 7 -4.82 -24.36 -15.54
N PHE A 8 -5.34 -23.50 -16.40
CA PHE A 8 -6.55 -22.74 -16.09
C PHE A 8 -7.76 -23.64 -15.88
N ALA A 9 -7.88 -24.71 -16.65
CA ALA A 9 -8.96 -25.68 -16.46
C ALA A 9 -8.81 -26.47 -15.15
N GLN A 10 -7.56 -26.77 -14.77
CA GLN A 10 -7.26 -27.50 -13.53
C GLN A 10 -7.45 -26.62 -12.27
N TYR A 11 -7.18 -25.32 -12.39
CA TYR A 11 -7.27 -24.37 -11.27
C TYR A 11 -8.23 -23.22 -11.64
N PRO A 12 -9.54 -23.49 -11.75
CA PRO A 12 -10.50 -22.46 -12.11
C PRO A 12 -10.63 -21.43 -11.00
N CYS A 13 -10.82 -20.16 -11.38
CA CYS A 13 -11.17 -19.11 -10.43
C CYS A 13 -12.63 -19.30 -9.99
N PRO A 14 -12.92 -19.51 -8.68
CA PRO A 14 -14.29 -19.74 -8.21
C PRO A 14 -15.12 -18.46 -8.11
N TRP A 15 -14.51 -17.28 -8.34
CA TRP A 15 -15.14 -15.99 -8.14
C TRP A 15 -15.45 -15.28 -9.44
N THR A 16 -16.65 -14.71 -9.53
CA THR A 16 -16.98 -13.74 -10.59
C THR A 16 -16.68 -12.32 -10.12
N ASP A 17 -16.59 -11.37 -11.05
CA ASP A 17 -16.39 -9.96 -10.73
C ASP A 17 -17.53 -9.42 -9.85
N GLU A 18 -18.76 -9.83 -10.13
CA GLU A 18 -19.93 -9.46 -9.34
C GLU A 18 -19.86 -9.98 -7.90
N GLN A 19 -19.38 -11.22 -7.72
CA GLN A 19 -19.21 -11.80 -6.38
C GLN A 19 -18.12 -11.06 -5.60
N VAL A 20 -17.00 -10.72 -6.25
CA VAL A 20 -15.92 -9.93 -5.63
C VAL A 20 -16.44 -8.55 -5.23
N GLN A 21 -17.17 -7.88 -6.12
CA GLN A 21 -17.74 -6.57 -5.83
C GLN A 21 -18.73 -6.62 -4.68
N ALA A 22 -19.55 -7.65 -4.61
CA ALA A 22 -20.51 -7.83 -3.50
C ALA A 22 -19.78 -8.00 -2.16
N GLN A 23 -18.67 -8.75 -2.12
CA GLN A 23 -17.84 -8.88 -0.92
C GLN A 23 -17.19 -7.56 -0.51
N VAL A 24 -16.66 -6.81 -1.47
CA VAL A 24 -16.09 -5.47 -1.22
C VAL A 24 -17.15 -4.54 -0.63
N ASN A 25 -18.35 -4.50 -1.23
CA ASN A 25 -19.44 -3.66 -0.76
C ASN A 25 -19.86 -4.04 0.67
N ALA A 26 -19.94 -5.33 0.99
CA ALA A 26 -20.27 -5.79 2.34
C ALA A 26 -19.23 -5.35 3.37
N ILE A 27 -17.95 -5.42 3.04
CA ILE A 27 -16.86 -4.96 3.91
C ILE A 27 -16.96 -3.44 4.13
N LEU A 28 -17.20 -2.67 3.07
CA LEU A 28 -17.34 -1.22 3.16
C LEU A 28 -18.55 -0.83 4.00
N ASP A 29 -19.71 -1.46 3.76
CA ASP A 29 -20.94 -1.17 4.50
C ASP A 29 -20.80 -1.46 6.00
N ASN A 30 -20.07 -2.51 6.35
CA ASN A 30 -19.93 -2.94 7.74
C ASN A 30 -18.77 -2.26 8.49
N HIS A 31 -17.71 -1.84 7.80
CA HIS A 31 -16.45 -1.45 8.46
C HIS A 31 -15.90 -0.11 8.03
N PHE A 32 -16.37 0.51 6.95
CA PHE A 32 -15.80 1.77 6.47
C PHE A 32 -15.94 2.88 7.51
N ALA A 33 -17.11 3.07 8.07
CA ALA A 33 -17.36 4.19 8.98
C ALA A 33 -16.50 4.10 10.25
N GLU A 34 -16.32 2.91 10.82
CA GLU A 34 -15.48 2.72 12.01
C GLU A 34 -13.99 2.95 11.74
N ASN A 35 -13.56 2.74 10.49
CA ASN A 35 -12.16 2.91 10.08
C ASN A 35 -11.88 4.26 9.40
N ASN A 36 -12.90 5.03 9.07
CA ASN A 36 -12.75 6.34 8.44
C ASN A 36 -12.62 7.45 9.50
N THR A 37 -11.58 7.37 10.30
CA THR A 37 -11.28 8.31 11.38
C THR A 37 -9.85 8.82 11.27
N VAL A 38 -9.59 10.00 11.83
CA VAL A 38 -8.24 10.58 11.86
C VAL A 38 -7.26 9.66 12.59
N GLU A 39 -7.68 9.00 13.64
CA GLU A 39 -6.82 8.07 14.39
C GLU A 39 -6.38 6.89 13.54
N VAL A 40 -7.30 6.29 12.78
CA VAL A 40 -6.97 5.18 11.88
C VAL A 40 -6.08 5.66 10.73
N TRP A 41 -6.32 6.85 10.17
CA TRP A 41 -5.47 7.43 9.14
C TRP A 41 -4.04 7.62 9.63
N LYS A 42 -3.87 8.11 10.86
CA LYS A 42 -2.55 8.24 11.49
C LYS A 42 -1.86 6.88 11.68
N GLN A 43 -2.60 5.85 12.07
CA GLN A 43 -2.07 4.50 12.17
C GLN A 43 -1.62 3.96 10.81
N CYS A 44 -2.40 4.19 9.77
CA CYS A 44 -2.03 3.79 8.40
C CYS A 44 -0.75 4.48 7.95
N LEU A 45 -0.62 5.80 8.17
CA LEU A 45 0.58 6.54 7.84
C LEU A 45 1.81 6.00 8.59
N HIS A 46 1.65 5.68 9.87
CA HIS A 46 2.73 5.17 10.71
C HIS A 46 3.20 3.76 10.31
N GLN A 47 2.40 3.03 9.53
CA GLN A 47 2.74 1.70 9.05
C GLN A 47 3.25 1.69 7.60
N ILE A 48 3.32 2.84 6.95
CA ILE A 48 3.79 2.93 5.57
C ILE A 48 5.28 2.61 5.50
N ASP A 49 5.64 1.71 4.60
CA ASP A 49 6.99 1.55 4.08
C ASP A 49 7.10 2.41 2.83
N LEU A 50 7.69 3.59 2.97
CA LEU A 50 7.78 4.57 1.89
C LEU A 50 8.76 4.10 0.83
N THR A 51 8.24 3.71 -0.32
CA THR A 51 8.98 2.93 -1.31
C THR A 51 9.21 3.73 -2.58
N THR A 52 10.44 3.68 -3.10
CA THR A 52 10.76 4.02 -4.48
C THR A 52 11.62 2.92 -5.09
N LEU A 53 11.12 2.31 -6.17
CA LEU A 53 11.76 1.18 -6.86
C LEU A 53 11.74 1.42 -8.37
N ASN A 54 12.04 2.64 -8.79
CA ASN A 54 12.10 3.00 -10.19
C ASN A 54 13.50 2.75 -10.75
N GLY A 55 13.59 2.35 -12.02
CA GLY A 55 14.86 2.11 -12.68
C GLY A 55 15.72 3.37 -12.82
N GLU A 56 15.11 4.56 -12.76
CA GLU A 56 15.78 5.85 -12.80
C GLU A 56 16.13 6.44 -11.43
N ASP A 57 15.96 5.69 -10.35
CA ASP A 57 16.30 6.17 -9.02
C ASP A 57 17.79 6.45 -8.88
N THR A 58 18.13 7.59 -8.29
CA THR A 58 19.50 8.04 -8.04
C THR A 58 19.75 8.20 -6.55
N THR A 59 21.03 8.23 -6.17
CA THR A 59 21.45 8.53 -4.79
C THR A 59 20.89 9.88 -4.33
N THR A 60 20.87 10.88 -5.20
CA THR A 60 20.33 12.21 -4.90
C THR A 60 18.82 12.14 -4.61
N LYS A 61 18.07 11.40 -5.41
CA LYS A 61 16.62 11.23 -5.21
C LYS A 61 16.32 10.55 -3.89
N VAL A 62 17.04 9.47 -3.57
CA VAL A 62 16.87 8.74 -2.30
C VAL A 62 17.26 9.60 -1.11
N ALA A 63 18.36 10.38 -1.22
CA ALA A 63 18.77 11.30 -0.16
C ALA A 63 17.73 12.38 0.12
N LYS A 64 17.09 12.94 -0.91
CA LYS A 64 15.98 13.90 -0.76
C LYS A 64 14.76 13.27 -0.09
N MET A 65 14.45 12.04 -0.42
CA MET A 65 13.36 11.31 0.23
C MET A 65 13.65 11.09 1.72
N ALA A 66 14.87 10.71 2.06
CA ALA A 66 15.31 10.56 3.45
C ALA A 66 15.25 11.89 4.22
N GLU A 67 15.67 12.98 3.60
CA GLU A 67 15.59 14.33 4.18
C GLU A 67 14.14 14.71 4.48
N LYS A 68 13.22 14.44 3.55
CA LYS A 68 11.79 14.68 3.74
C LYS A 68 11.23 13.90 4.94
N VAL A 69 11.60 12.63 5.05
CA VAL A 69 11.19 11.78 6.19
C VAL A 69 11.76 12.31 7.50
N ASN A 70 13.04 12.70 7.52
CA ASN A 70 13.70 13.22 8.71
C ASN A 70 13.13 14.57 9.18
N ASN A 71 12.67 15.41 8.23
CA ASN A 71 12.11 16.73 8.54
C ASN A 71 10.62 16.69 8.86
N PHE A 72 9.96 15.56 8.61
CA PHE A 72 8.51 15.42 8.82
C PHE A 72 8.06 15.73 10.26
N PRO A 73 8.72 15.25 11.32
CA PRO A 73 8.30 15.56 12.69
C PRO A 73 8.32 17.05 13.04
N ALA A 74 9.23 17.81 12.45
CA ALA A 74 9.31 19.26 12.68
C ALA A 74 8.14 20.01 12.02
N GLN A 75 7.67 19.54 10.85
CA GLN A 75 6.55 20.13 10.12
C GLN A 75 5.19 19.68 10.70
N PHE A 76 5.10 18.44 11.17
CA PHE A 76 3.85 17.82 11.62
C PHE A 76 4.06 17.12 12.97
N PRO A 77 4.25 17.89 14.07
CA PRO A 77 4.63 17.31 15.36
C PRO A 77 3.58 16.39 15.98
N ASN A 78 2.31 16.50 15.56
CA ASN A 78 1.21 15.69 16.11
C ASN A 78 0.82 14.52 15.20
N ILE A 79 1.58 14.29 14.13
CA ILE A 79 1.32 13.22 13.17
C ILE A 79 2.50 12.25 13.18
N PRO A 80 2.26 10.94 13.36
CA PRO A 80 3.35 9.96 13.34
C PRO A 80 3.98 9.87 11.94
N ASN A 81 5.27 9.58 11.91
CA ASN A 81 6.02 9.41 10.68
C ASN A 81 5.77 8.02 10.08
N VAL A 82 6.19 7.83 8.83
CA VAL A 82 6.22 6.51 8.18
C VAL A 82 7.11 5.55 8.96
N ALA A 83 6.84 4.24 8.83
CA ALA A 83 7.56 3.21 9.57
C ALA A 83 8.96 2.97 9.03
N ALA A 84 9.14 3.05 7.71
CA ALA A 84 10.38 2.71 7.04
C ALA A 84 10.46 3.33 5.65
N MET A 85 11.63 3.24 5.05
CA MET A 85 11.85 3.54 3.63
C MET A 85 12.35 2.27 2.94
N CYS A 86 11.81 1.99 1.76
CA CYS A 86 12.22 0.87 0.92
C CYS A 86 12.80 1.41 -0.39
N VAL A 87 14.05 1.05 -0.66
CA VAL A 87 14.79 1.53 -1.84
C VAL A 87 15.61 0.37 -2.40
N TYR A 88 16.05 0.49 -3.65
CA TYR A 88 17.02 -0.45 -4.20
C TYR A 88 18.37 -0.32 -3.47
N PRO A 89 19.13 -1.42 -3.34
CA PRO A 89 20.49 -1.35 -2.85
C PRO A 89 21.35 -0.50 -3.80
N ALA A 90 22.36 0.15 -3.23
CA ALA A 90 23.26 1.02 -3.97
C ALA A 90 24.12 0.26 -4.99
#